data_9d35f4689834e9059a093a0f717b0653
#
_entry.id   9d35f4689834e9059a093a0f717b0653
#
_cell.length_a   1.000
_cell.length_b   1.000
_cell.length_c   1.000
_cell.angle_alpha   90.00
_cell.angle_beta   90.00
_cell.angle_gamma   90.00
#
_symmetry.space_group_name_H-M   'P 1'
#
loop_
_entity.id
_entity.type
_entity.pdbx_description
1 polymer ?
#
loop_
_entity_poly.entity_id
_entity_poly.type
_entity_poly.pdbx_seq_one_letter_code
_entity_poly.pdbx_strand_id
1 'polypeptide(L)'
;MDTVAYLDRGRQAYAVEAWLDAYEALSFADRSVPIRANDLELLATSAYMLGRESEYLGLLERAYRVHLDFGQPLAALRCAFWIGVNLASRGEIGGAGGWLGRAQRLLDEHGEDRVERGYLLVPAIFEHEASGSLEAAAVTAGDAAAIGRRFGDSDLFALAAHQQGHVLIRLGRVKEGLRLLDESMVAVTAGELSPIVSGIVYCGAILACQDAFEVRRAQEWTAALSGWCERQPDLVAFTGRCLIHRAELMQLHGAWLEALEEVQRAEERCTKGENPTAAGEACYRRGEIFRLLGDFGAAERAYREASQRGREPQPGLALLRSAQGKPDAAVAAIRRALVETTEAGSRARLLPAYVEIMLAAGEPAAAREACAELGSLARGHEEGALGAIAAQAKGAVELAEGGGGAALASLRRAKEVWQQLGAPYEAARVRELIALACRTLGDEDTASLELAASRAAYERLGAKSDVERVGPLAGGVRREAHDLTVRELEVLRLVASGETNKAIAAALVLSERTVDRHVSNIFAKLRVSSRAAATAYGYEHGLL
;
A
#
# COMPACT_ATOMS: atom_id res chain seq x y z
N MET A 1 -48.16 -12.96 -16.39
CA MET A 1 -47.70 -11.76 -15.67
C MET A 1 -47.34 -10.72 -16.71
N ASP A 2 -47.77 -9.48 -16.51
CA ASP A 2 -47.61 -8.41 -17.50
C ASP A 2 -46.15 -7.97 -17.61
N THR A 3 -45.60 -7.87 -18.82
CA THR A 3 -44.22 -7.40 -19.10
C THR A 3 -43.93 -6.03 -18.45
N VAL A 4 -44.97 -5.16 -18.39
CA VAL A 4 -44.89 -3.85 -17.75
C VAL A 4 -44.56 -3.99 -16.25
N ALA A 5 -45.20 -4.95 -15.57
CA ALA A 5 -44.95 -5.20 -14.14
C ALA A 5 -43.48 -5.65 -13.88
N TYR A 6 -42.89 -6.43 -14.80
CA TYR A 6 -41.46 -6.80 -14.68
C TYR A 6 -40.51 -5.63 -14.94
N LEU A 7 -40.83 -4.75 -15.90
CA LEU A 7 -40.03 -3.54 -16.12
C LEU A 7 -40.04 -2.63 -14.89
N ASP A 8 -41.23 -2.38 -14.32
CA ASP A 8 -41.36 -1.53 -13.14
C ASP A 8 -40.65 -2.15 -11.92
N ARG A 9 -40.77 -3.46 -11.72
CA ARG A 9 -40.02 -4.19 -10.69
C ARG A 9 -38.52 -4.07 -10.90
N GLY A 10 -38.05 -4.25 -12.14
CA GLY A 10 -36.64 -4.16 -12.46
C GLY A 10 -36.04 -2.75 -12.22
N ARG A 11 -36.78 -1.69 -12.61
CA ARG A 11 -36.40 -0.30 -12.34
C ARG A 11 -36.36 0.02 -10.84
N GLN A 12 -37.36 -0.49 -10.07
CA GLN A 12 -37.40 -0.32 -8.62
C GLN A 12 -36.21 -1.03 -7.94
N ALA A 13 -35.95 -2.29 -8.33
CA ALA A 13 -34.82 -3.05 -7.82
C ALA A 13 -33.46 -2.36 -8.14
N TYR A 14 -33.33 -1.83 -9.35
CA TYR A 14 -32.14 -1.04 -9.74
C TYR A 14 -31.96 0.20 -8.85
N ALA A 15 -33.04 0.94 -8.59
CA ALA A 15 -33.01 2.15 -7.78
C ALA A 15 -32.56 1.93 -6.32
N VAL A 16 -32.68 0.69 -5.82
CA VAL A 16 -32.22 0.29 -4.48
C VAL A 16 -30.97 -0.60 -4.52
N GLU A 17 -30.29 -0.64 -5.67
CA GLU A 17 -29.04 -1.40 -5.89
C GLU A 17 -29.17 -2.93 -5.65
N ALA A 18 -30.37 -3.47 -5.77
CA ALA A 18 -30.64 -4.92 -5.73
C ALA A 18 -30.38 -5.54 -7.12
N TRP A 19 -29.07 -5.73 -7.42
CA TRP A 19 -28.59 -6.02 -8.78
C TRP A 19 -29.14 -7.31 -9.36
N LEU A 20 -29.23 -8.38 -8.56
CA LEU A 20 -29.75 -9.67 -9.04
C LEU A 20 -31.24 -9.57 -9.39
N ASP A 21 -32.03 -8.98 -8.50
CA ASP A 21 -33.46 -8.77 -8.75
C ASP A 21 -33.73 -7.87 -9.97
N ALA A 22 -32.93 -6.79 -10.11
CA ALA A 22 -33.00 -5.89 -11.26
C ALA A 22 -32.66 -6.63 -12.57
N TYR A 23 -31.57 -7.38 -12.57
CA TYR A 23 -31.11 -8.16 -13.71
C TYR A 23 -32.17 -9.21 -14.11
N GLU A 24 -32.69 -9.99 -13.17
CA GLU A 24 -33.68 -11.04 -13.44
C GLU A 24 -34.98 -10.46 -14.01
N ALA A 25 -35.51 -9.39 -13.40
CA ALA A 25 -36.75 -8.76 -13.83
C ALA A 25 -36.61 -8.12 -15.22
N LEU A 26 -35.56 -7.33 -15.46
CA LEU A 26 -35.31 -6.69 -16.76
C LEU A 26 -35.01 -7.72 -17.86
N SER A 27 -34.24 -8.77 -17.56
CA SER A 27 -33.97 -9.87 -18.50
C SER A 27 -35.21 -10.63 -18.88
N PHE A 28 -36.12 -10.85 -17.92
CA PHE A 28 -37.41 -11.49 -18.22
C PHE A 28 -38.29 -10.62 -19.15
N ALA A 29 -38.36 -9.32 -18.86
CA ALA A 29 -39.08 -8.37 -19.70
C ALA A 29 -38.50 -8.33 -21.13
N ASP A 30 -37.17 -8.27 -21.26
CA ASP A 30 -36.46 -8.21 -22.55
C ASP A 30 -36.66 -9.46 -23.42
N ARG A 31 -36.74 -10.65 -22.80
CA ARG A 31 -37.05 -11.90 -23.51
C ARG A 31 -38.51 -11.96 -24.00
N SER A 32 -39.41 -11.25 -23.34
CA SER A 32 -40.84 -11.26 -23.67
C SER A 32 -41.13 -10.26 -24.79
N VAL A 33 -40.59 -9.05 -24.73
CA VAL A 33 -40.74 -7.96 -25.71
C VAL A 33 -39.47 -7.11 -25.71
N PRO A 34 -38.95 -6.68 -26.86
CA PRO A 34 -37.80 -5.77 -26.90
C PRO A 34 -38.02 -4.53 -26.03
N ILE A 35 -37.16 -4.31 -25.06
CA ILE A 35 -37.23 -3.17 -24.14
C ILE A 35 -36.56 -1.94 -24.71
N ARG A 36 -36.83 -0.76 -24.13
CA ARG A 36 -36.25 0.52 -24.55
C ARG A 36 -34.75 0.59 -24.21
N ALA A 37 -34.02 1.47 -24.93
CA ALA A 37 -32.59 1.65 -24.73
C ALA A 37 -32.20 1.96 -23.27
N ASN A 38 -32.96 2.84 -22.60
CA ASN A 38 -32.71 3.17 -21.19
C ASN A 38 -32.84 1.94 -20.28
N ASP A 39 -33.84 1.05 -20.53
CA ASP A 39 -34.00 -0.17 -19.75
C ASP A 39 -32.89 -1.20 -20.07
N LEU A 40 -32.36 -1.20 -21.32
CA LEU A 40 -31.18 -1.98 -21.68
C LEU A 40 -29.93 -1.49 -20.94
N GLU A 41 -29.77 -0.17 -20.75
CA GLU A 41 -28.66 0.38 -19.98
C GLU A 41 -28.75 0.01 -18.49
N LEU A 42 -29.96 0.03 -17.89
CA LEU A 42 -30.16 -0.46 -16.51
C LEU A 42 -29.83 -1.96 -16.39
N LEU A 43 -30.27 -2.76 -17.37
CA LEU A 43 -29.94 -4.18 -17.43
C LEU A 43 -28.43 -4.41 -17.61
N ALA A 44 -27.77 -3.62 -18.48
CA ALA A 44 -26.34 -3.67 -18.69
C ALA A 44 -25.58 -3.35 -17.39
N THR A 45 -25.93 -2.24 -16.72
CA THR A 45 -25.31 -1.88 -15.44
C THR A 45 -25.50 -2.99 -14.40
N SER A 46 -26.70 -3.57 -14.29
CA SER A 46 -26.96 -4.69 -13.38
C SER A 46 -26.09 -5.91 -13.72
N ALA A 47 -25.92 -6.23 -14.99
CA ALA A 47 -25.02 -7.30 -15.44
C ALA A 47 -23.57 -7.02 -15.06
N TYR A 48 -23.09 -5.78 -15.24
CA TYR A 48 -21.74 -5.38 -14.84
C TYR A 48 -21.53 -5.55 -13.34
N MET A 49 -22.45 -5.04 -12.51
CA MET A 49 -22.35 -5.13 -11.05
C MET A 49 -22.36 -6.58 -10.55
N LEU A 50 -22.99 -7.50 -11.29
CA LEU A 50 -22.94 -8.96 -11.05
C LEU A 50 -21.71 -9.65 -11.63
N GLY A 51 -20.76 -8.91 -12.25
CA GLY A 51 -19.54 -9.47 -12.85
C GLY A 51 -19.78 -10.19 -14.19
N ARG A 52 -20.90 -9.90 -14.89
CA ARG A 52 -21.25 -10.50 -16.18
C ARG A 52 -20.80 -9.60 -17.33
N GLU A 53 -19.48 -9.39 -17.44
CA GLU A 53 -18.91 -8.38 -18.35
C GLU A 53 -19.24 -8.62 -19.82
N SER A 54 -19.23 -9.87 -20.29
CA SER A 54 -19.57 -10.18 -21.70
C SER A 54 -21.05 -9.85 -22.02
N GLU A 55 -21.96 -10.08 -21.07
CA GLU A 55 -23.37 -9.71 -21.23
C GLU A 55 -23.54 -8.18 -21.20
N TYR A 56 -22.82 -7.48 -20.31
CA TYR A 56 -22.77 -6.03 -20.25
C TYR A 56 -22.45 -5.41 -21.62
N LEU A 57 -21.37 -5.86 -22.25
CA LEU A 57 -20.97 -5.35 -23.57
C LEU A 57 -22.04 -5.61 -24.62
N GLY A 58 -22.59 -6.82 -24.70
CA GLY A 58 -23.65 -7.15 -25.65
C GLY A 58 -24.93 -6.33 -25.46
N LEU A 59 -25.27 -6.01 -24.20
CA LEU A 59 -26.42 -5.16 -23.88
C LEU A 59 -26.17 -3.70 -24.27
N LEU A 60 -24.98 -3.17 -24.04
CA LEU A 60 -24.60 -1.83 -24.49
C LEU A 60 -24.56 -1.70 -26.01
N GLU A 61 -24.10 -2.74 -26.74
CA GLU A 61 -24.17 -2.75 -28.21
C GLU A 61 -25.62 -2.70 -28.72
N ARG A 62 -26.53 -3.39 -28.04
CA ARG A 62 -27.95 -3.33 -28.38
C ARG A 62 -28.53 -1.95 -28.04
N ALA A 63 -28.25 -1.40 -26.87
CA ALA A 63 -28.67 -0.05 -26.48
C ALA A 63 -28.17 1.01 -27.48
N TYR A 64 -26.89 0.92 -27.91
CA TYR A 64 -26.31 1.76 -28.94
C TYR A 64 -27.13 1.78 -30.23
N ARG A 65 -27.52 0.60 -30.74
CA ARG A 65 -28.33 0.51 -31.98
C ARG A 65 -29.71 1.09 -31.77
N VAL A 66 -30.39 0.76 -30.68
CA VAL A 66 -31.73 1.27 -30.37
C VAL A 66 -31.68 2.81 -30.24
N HIS A 67 -30.67 3.39 -29.57
CA HIS A 67 -30.54 4.84 -29.50
C HIS A 67 -30.40 5.50 -30.88
N LEU A 68 -29.61 4.91 -31.79
CA LEU A 68 -29.50 5.41 -33.16
C LEU A 68 -30.81 5.32 -33.92
N ASP A 69 -31.54 4.19 -33.83
CA ASP A 69 -32.83 3.98 -34.49
C ASP A 69 -33.90 5.00 -34.04
N PHE A 70 -33.79 5.47 -32.79
CA PHE A 70 -34.67 6.48 -32.21
C PHE A 70 -34.12 7.93 -32.30
N GLY A 71 -33.05 8.17 -33.04
CA GLY A 71 -32.50 9.50 -33.24
C GLY A 71 -31.86 10.11 -31.99
N GLN A 72 -31.25 9.28 -31.14
CA GLN A 72 -30.58 9.67 -29.90
C GLN A 72 -29.05 9.44 -30.00
N PRO A 73 -28.34 10.14 -30.90
CA PRO A 73 -26.92 9.87 -31.19
C PRO A 73 -25.98 10.12 -30.02
N LEU A 74 -26.28 11.07 -29.13
CA LEU A 74 -25.44 11.35 -27.96
C LEU A 74 -25.55 10.24 -26.90
N ALA A 75 -26.73 9.65 -26.70
CA ALA A 75 -26.89 8.48 -25.85
C ALA A 75 -26.17 7.25 -26.45
N ALA A 76 -26.25 7.07 -27.76
CA ALA A 76 -25.47 6.05 -28.46
C ALA A 76 -23.96 6.28 -28.28
N LEU A 77 -23.48 7.52 -28.35
CA LEU A 77 -22.09 7.86 -28.09
C LEU A 77 -21.64 7.38 -26.69
N ARG A 78 -22.46 7.62 -25.65
CA ARG A 78 -22.15 7.16 -24.28
C ARG A 78 -22.05 5.63 -24.20
N CYS A 79 -22.93 4.89 -24.86
CA CYS A 79 -22.81 3.43 -24.96
C CYS A 79 -21.48 3.03 -25.62
N ALA A 80 -21.12 3.66 -26.76
CA ALA A 80 -19.88 3.40 -27.48
C ALA A 80 -18.64 3.72 -26.63
N PHE A 81 -18.66 4.81 -25.86
CA PHE A 81 -17.61 5.19 -24.91
C PHE A 81 -17.40 4.07 -23.87
N TRP A 82 -18.45 3.64 -23.19
CA TRP A 82 -18.34 2.60 -22.15
C TRP A 82 -17.89 1.26 -22.71
N ILE A 83 -18.33 0.87 -23.91
CA ILE A 83 -17.82 -0.33 -24.61
C ILE A 83 -16.32 -0.16 -24.87
N GLY A 84 -15.90 0.98 -25.43
CA GLY A 84 -14.51 1.26 -25.75
C GLY A 84 -13.60 1.22 -24.53
N VAL A 85 -14.01 1.88 -23.41
CA VAL A 85 -13.26 1.89 -22.15
C VAL A 85 -13.14 0.48 -21.55
N ASN A 86 -14.23 -0.30 -21.57
CA ASN A 86 -14.20 -1.67 -21.04
C ASN A 86 -13.28 -2.58 -21.87
N LEU A 87 -13.36 -2.53 -23.22
CA LEU A 87 -12.46 -3.29 -24.09
C LEU A 87 -10.99 -2.88 -23.90
N ALA A 88 -10.70 -1.58 -23.74
CA ALA A 88 -9.35 -1.10 -23.47
C ALA A 88 -8.81 -1.66 -22.15
N SER A 89 -9.62 -1.69 -21.09
CA SER A 89 -9.23 -2.25 -19.79
C SER A 89 -8.92 -3.76 -19.83
N ARG A 90 -9.49 -4.46 -20.80
CA ARG A 90 -9.24 -5.89 -21.08
C ARG A 90 -8.06 -6.12 -22.04
N GLY A 91 -7.43 -5.04 -22.55
CA GLY A 91 -6.34 -5.13 -23.53
C GLY A 91 -6.81 -5.39 -24.96
N GLU A 92 -8.11 -5.31 -25.26
CA GLU A 92 -8.71 -5.49 -26.59
C GLU A 92 -8.64 -4.17 -27.39
N ILE A 93 -7.41 -3.69 -27.63
CA ILE A 93 -7.15 -2.33 -28.16
C ILE A 93 -7.80 -2.06 -29.52
N GLY A 94 -7.83 -3.05 -30.42
CA GLY A 94 -8.47 -2.88 -31.74
C GLY A 94 -9.98 -2.65 -31.65
N GLY A 95 -10.66 -3.42 -30.80
CA GLY A 95 -12.09 -3.25 -30.52
C GLY A 95 -12.38 -1.91 -29.84
N ALA A 96 -11.58 -1.56 -28.82
CA ALA A 96 -11.68 -0.29 -28.12
C ALA A 96 -11.56 0.91 -29.07
N GLY A 97 -10.51 0.95 -29.90
CA GLY A 97 -10.32 2.02 -30.90
C GLY A 97 -11.46 2.12 -31.90
N GLY A 98 -12.02 0.97 -32.32
CA GLY A 98 -13.18 0.94 -33.22
C GLY A 98 -14.42 1.59 -32.61
N TRP A 99 -14.71 1.31 -31.34
CA TRP A 99 -15.86 1.88 -30.64
C TRP A 99 -15.67 3.36 -30.28
N LEU A 100 -14.49 3.74 -29.80
CA LEU A 100 -14.16 5.15 -29.54
C LEU A 100 -14.17 5.98 -30.82
N GLY A 101 -13.71 5.43 -31.96
CA GLY A 101 -13.81 6.09 -33.27
C GLY A 101 -15.26 6.27 -33.73
N ARG A 102 -16.18 5.35 -33.41
CA ARG A 102 -17.62 5.54 -33.65
C ARG A 102 -18.18 6.67 -32.79
N ALA A 103 -17.81 6.70 -31.50
CA ALA A 103 -18.22 7.75 -30.60
C ALA A 103 -17.73 9.13 -31.06
N GLN A 104 -16.48 9.24 -31.52
CA GLN A 104 -15.93 10.48 -32.05
C GLN A 104 -16.72 10.98 -33.28
N ARG A 105 -17.02 10.10 -34.24
CA ARG A 105 -17.82 10.49 -35.41
C ARG A 105 -19.20 11.03 -35.06
N LEU A 106 -19.87 10.42 -34.06
CA LEU A 106 -21.17 10.91 -33.58
C LEU A 106 -21.05 12.31 -32.96
N LEU A 107 -19.94 12.57 -32.24
CA LEU A 107 -19.68 13.91 -31.70
C LEU A 107 -19.44 14.94 -32.83
N ASP A 108 -18.61 14.60 -33.82
CA ASP A 108 -18.28 15.48 -34.94
C ASP A 108 -19.53 15.87 -35.73
N GLU A 109 -20.48 14.94 -35.92
CA GLU A 109 -21.76 15.18 -36.61
C GLU A 109 -22.74 16.04 -35.84
N HIS A 110 -22.68 16.06 -34.48
CA HIS A 110 -23.69 16.71 -33.62
C HIS A 110 -23.20 17.91 -32.84
N GLY A 111 -21.96 18.35 -33.10
CA GLY A 111 -21.34 19.54 -32.53
C GLY A 111 -20.55 19.30 -31.25
N GLU A 112 -19.47 20.08 -31.10
CA GLU A 112 -18.47 19.87 -30.03
C GLU A 112 -18.88 20.45 -28.64
N ASP A 113 -19.83 21.37 -28.58
CA ASP A 113 -20.25 21.97 -27.29
C ASP A 113 -21.26 21.07 -26.57
N ARG A 114 -20.80 19.90 -26.15
CA ARG A 114 -21.57 18.85 -25.47
C ARG A 114 -20.74 18.22 -24.36
N VAL A 115 -21.45 17.69 -23.36
CA VAL A 115 -20.79 16.99 -22.24
C VAL A 115 -20.03 15.74 -22.72
N GLU A 116 -20.50 15.10 -23.78
CA GLU A 116 -19.92 13.90 -24.39
C GLU A 116 -18.49 14.13 -24.89
N ARG A 117 -18.12 15.37 -25.25
CA ARG A 117 -16.73 15.72 -25.54
C ARG A 117 -15.81 15.42 -24.35
N GLY A 118 -16.26 15.73 -23.14
CA GLY A 118 -15.50 15.45 -21.92
C GLY A 118 -15.27 13.95 -21.70
N TYR A 119 -16.28 13.12 -21.97
CA TYR A 119 -16.13 11.66 -21.92
C TYR A 119 -15.07 11.16 -22.91
N LEU A 120 -15.01 11.70 -24.13
CA LEU A 120 -14.00 11.30 -25.12
C LEU A 120 -12.58 11.80 -24.80
N LEU A 121 -12.41 12.73 -23.87
CA LEU A 121 -11.09 13.09 -23.33
C LEU A 121 -10.55 12.04 -22.33
N VAL A 122 -11.42 11.25 -21.69
CA VAL A 122 -10.98 10.28 -20.68
C VAL A 122 -10.02 9.22 -21.25
N PRO A 123 -10.27 8.56 -22.41
CA PRO A 123 -9.30 7.66 -23.03
C PRO A 123 -7.96 8.31 -23.34
N ALA A 124 -7.97 9.59 -23.79
CA ALA A 124 -6.75 10.32 -24.11
C ALA A 124 -5.87 10.58 -22.87
N ILE A 125 -6.46 10.69 -21.66
CA ILE A 125 -5.70 10.78 -20.42
C ILE A 125 -4.82 9.53 -20.26
N PHE A 126 -5.40 8.33 -20.43
CA PHE A 126 -4.67 7.06 -20.33
C PHE A 126 -3.62 6.89 -21.42
N GLU A 127 -3.88 7.37 -22.64
CA GLU A 127 -2.89 7.36 -23.72
C GLU A 127 -1.68 8.26 -23.40
N HIS A 128 -1.92 9.44 -22.83
CA HIS A 128 -0.87 10.32 -22.35
C HIS A 128 -0.08 9.69 -21.20
N GLU A 129 -0.75 9.04 -20.25
CA GLU A 129 -0.06 8.33 -19.16
C GLU A 129 0.81 7.18 -19.69
N ALA A 130 0.28 6.38 -20.63
CA ALA A 130 1.01 5.26 -21.23
C ALA A 130 2.24 5.72 -22.04
N SER A 131 2.17 6.91 -22.66
CA SER A 131 3.31 7.54 -23.37
C SER A 131 4.30 8.27 -22.43
N GLY A 132 4.03 8.32 -21.11
CA GLY A 132 4.83 9.07 -20.14
C GLY A 132 4.63 10.59 -20.17
N SER A 133 3.64 11.10 -20.92
CA SER A 133 3.32 12.53 -21.07
C SER A 133 2.41 13.01 -19.93
N LEU A 134 2.89 12.93 -18.67
CA LEU A 134 2.06 13.18 -17.49
C LEU A 134 1.48 14.61 -17.42
N GLU A 135 2.23 15.62 -17.85
CA GLU A 135 1.72 17.00 -17.92
C GLU A 135 0.54 17.12 -18.88
N ALA A 136 0.61 16.48 -20.05
CA ALA A 136 -0.50 16.45 -20.99
C ALA A 136 -1.70 15.70 -20.41
N ALA A 137 -1.47 14.58 -19.74
CA ALA A 137 -2.51 13.85 -19.03
C ALA A 137 -3.22 14.72 -17.99
N ALA A 138 -2.47 15.47 -17.16
CA ALA A 138 -3.03 16.36 -16.14
C ALA A 138 -3.87 17.50 -16.74
N VAL A 139 -3.43 18.08 -17.85
CA VAL A 139 -4.17 19.12 -18.58
C VAL A 139 -5.46 18.54 -19.16
N THR A 140 -5.37 17.43 -19.91
CA THR A 140 -6.53 16.77 -20.52
C THR A 140 -7.58 16.36 -19.48
N ALA A 141 -7.13 15.84 -18.33
CA ALA A 141 -8.03 15.51 -17.23
C ALA A 141 -8.69 16.75 -16.62
N GLY A 142 -7.95 17.86 -16.49
CA GLY A 142 -8.49 19.14 -16.05
C GLY A 142 -9.55 19.70 -17.01
N ASP A 143 -9.35 19.59 -18.32
CA ASP A 143 -10.31 19.99 -19.34
C ASP A 143 -11.59 19.14 -19.28
N ALA A 144 -11.46 17.83 -19.14
CA ALA A 144 -12.60 16.93 -18.96
C ALA A 144 -13.39 17.25 -17.68
N ALA A 145 -12.70 17.48 -16.56
CA ALA A 145 -13.34 17.88 -15.29
C ALA A 145 -14.07 19.24 -15.41
N ALA A 146 -13.47 20.21 -16.13
CA ALA A 146 -14.10 21.50 -16.39
C ALA A 146 -15.39 21.36 -17.22
N ILE A 147 -15.40 20.47 -18.22
CA ILE A 147 -16.60 20.15 -18.99
C ILE A 147 -17.67 19.54 -18.08
N GLY A 148 -17.33 18.52 -17.27
CA GLY A 148 -18.25 17.90 -16.31
C GLY A 148 -18.90 18.93 -15.39
N ARG A 149 -18.10 19.81 -14.80
CA ARG A 149 -18.59 20.90 -13.93
C ARG A 149 -19.51 21.87 -14.67
N ARG A 150 -19.13 22.26 -15.90
CA ARG A 150 -19.91 23.20 -16.73
C ARG A 150 -21.29 22.65 -17.09
N PHE A 151 -21.39 21.37 -17.37
CA PHE A 151 -22.66 20.73 -17.76
C PHE A 151 -23.42 20.08 -16.57
N GLY A 152 -22.87 20.14 -15.37
CA GLY A 152 -23.46 19.54 -14.16
C GLY A 152 -23.47 18.00 -14.19
N ASP A 153 -22.53 17.39 -14.92
CA ASP A 153 -22.36 15.93 -15.01
C ASP A 153 -21.38 15.47 -13.92
N SER A 154 -21.93 14.99 -12.79
CA SER A 154 -21.13 14.55 -11.64
C SER A 154 -20.23 13.36 -11.97
N ASP A 155 -20.71 12.43 -12.81
CA ASP A 155 -19.94 11.25 -13.23
C ASP A 155 -18.68 11.65 -13.99
N LEU A 156 -18.82 12.49 -15.02
CA LEU A 156 -17.68 12.96 -15.79
C LEU A 156 -16.70 13.76 -14.92
N PHE A 157 -17.25 14.64 -14.07
CA PHE A 157 -16.41 15.43 -13.18
C PHE A 157 -15.58 14.54 -12.26
N ALA A 158 -16.20 13.57 -11.59
CA ALA A 158 -15.51 12.69 -10.65
C ALA A 158 -14.50 11.77 -11.35
N LEU A 159 -14.86 11.19 -12.51
CA LEU A 159 -13.93 10.40 -13.34
C LEU A 159 -12.68 11.19 -13.73
N ALA A 160 -12.86 12.42 -14.20
CA ALA A 160 -11.75 13.25 -14.64
C ALA A 160 -10.93 13.82 -13.47
N ALA A 161 -11.59 14.29 -12.40
CA ALA A 161 -10.93 14.90 -11.25
C ALA A 161 -10.09 13.89 -10.46
N HIS A 162 -10.59 12.65 -10.23
CA HIS A 162 -9.76 11.64 -9.55
C HIS A 162 -8.55 11.25 -10.39
N GLN A 163 -8.71 11.14 -11.72
CA GLN A 163 -7.61 10.82 -12.62
C GLN A 163 -6.58 11.96 -12.66
N GLN A 164 -7.05 13.23 -12.73
CA GLN A 164 -6.18 14.39 -12.61
C GLN A 164 -5.40 14.37 -11.29
N GLY A 165 -6.09 14.05 -10.18
CA GLY A 165 -5.49 13.91 -8.86
C GLY A 165 -4.37 12.87 -8.83
N HIS A 166 -4.61 11.69 -9.42
CA HIS A 166 -3.61 10.64 -9.53
C HIS A 166 -2.39 11.07 -10.35
N VAL A 167 -2.62 11.67 -11.53
CA VAL A 167 -1.53 12.17 -12.39
C VAL A 167 -0.71 13.27 -11.69
N LEU A 168 -1.36 14.20 -10.98
CA LEU A 168 -0.66 15.24 -10.20
C LEU A 168 0.22 14.65 -9.09
N ILE A 169 -0.23 13.60 -8.42
CA ILE A 169 0.58 12.87 -7.43
C ILE A 169 1.84 12.31 -8.10
N ARG A 170 1.71 11.68 -9.26
CA ARG A 170 2.84 11.14 -10.03
C ARG A 170 3.81 12.23 -10.51
N LEU A 171 3.32 13.45 -10.76
CA LEU A 171 4.12 14.65 -11.06
C LEU A 171 4.77 15.28 -9.81
N GLY A 172 4.57 14.73 -8.60
CA GLY A 172 5.07 15.26 -7.34
C GLY A 172 4.23 16.41 -6.76
N ARG A 173 3.11 16.77 -7.39
CA ARG A 173 2.16 17.80 -6.92
C ARG A 173 1.13 17.18 -5.97
N VAL A 174 1.63 16.49 -4.93
CA VAL A 174 0.84 15.58 -4.08
C VAL A 174 -0.32 16.29 -3.40
N LYS A 175 -0.11 17.47 -2.80
CA LYS A 175 -1.17 18.22 -2.09
C LYS A 175 -2.33 18.62 -3.00
N GLU A 176 -2.03 18.99 -4.24
CA GLU A 176 -3.04 19.34 -5.23
C GLU A 176 -3.82 18.10 -5.68
N GLY A 177 -3.09 17.01 -5.95
CA GLY A 177 -3.70 15.74 -6.31
C GLY A 177 -4.63 15.20 -5.24
N LEU A 178 -4.18 15.16 -3.99
CA LEU A 178 -4.99 14.69 -2.85
C LEU A 178 -6.27 15.50 -2.67
N ARG A 179 -6.23 16.84 -2.88
CA ARG A 179 -7.43 17.67 -2.79
C ARG A 179 -8.49 17.27 -3.84
N LEU A 180 -8.06 16.94 -5.06
CA LEU A 180 -8.99 16.48 -6.11
C LEU A 180 -9.55 15.09 -5.81
N LEU A 181 -8.73 14.21 -5.24
CA LEU A 181 -9.21 12.91 -4.78
C LEU A 181 -10.25 13.05 -3.66
N ASP A 182 -9.99 13.89 -2.66
CA ASP A 182 -10.92 14.15 -1.56
C ASP A 182 -12.25 14.72 -2.10
N GLU A 183 -12.21 15.65 -3.06
CA GLU A 183 -13.41 16.22 -3.72
C GLU A 183 -14.23 15.15 -4.47
N SER A 184 -13.55 14.28 -5.22
CA SER A 184 -14.20 13.16 -5.92
C SER A 184 -14.82 12.16 -4.95
N MET A 185 -14.14 11.88 -3.83
CA MET A 185 -14.63 10.96 -2.80
C MET A 185 -15.84 11.50 -2.03
N VAL A 186 -15.96 12.82 -1.88
CA VAL A 186 -17.19 13.44 -1.32
C VAL A 186 -18.38 13.15 -2.23
N ALA A 187 -18.25 13.29 -3.55
CA ALA A 187 -19.33 12.98 -4.49
C ALA A 187 -19.75 11.49 -4.43
N VAL A 188 -18.77 10.58 -4.31
CA VAL A 188 -19.04 9.14 -4.13
C VAL A 188 -19.83 8.88 -2.85
N THR A 189 -19.36 9.39 -1.72
CA THR A 189 -19.96 9.10 -0.41
C THR A 189 -21.32 9.80 -0.21
N ALA A 190 -21.56 10.89 -0.93
CA ALA A 190 -22.85 11.57 -0.99
C ALA A 190 -23.87 10.84 -1.89
N GLY A 191 -23.45 9.81 -2.65
CA GLY A 191 -24.35 9.08 -3.57
C GLY A 191 -24.71 9.87 -4.82
N GLU A 192 -23.86 10.80 -5.26
CA GLU A 192 -24.10 11.66 -6.43
C GLU A 192 -23.72 11.02 -7.76
N LEU A 193 -23.03 9.85 -7.71
CA LEU A 193 -22.45 9.20 -8.87
C LEU A 193 -23.21 7.91 -9.24
N SER A 194 -23.15 7.55 -10.52
CA SER A 194 -23.63 6.25 -10.98
C SER A 194 -22.82 5.10 -10.36
N PRO A 195 -23.40 3.89 -10.22
CA PRO A 195 -22.76 2.77 -9.51
C PRO A 195 -21.39 2.37 -10.08
N ILE A 196 -21.25 2.33 -11.40
CA ILE A 196 -19.99 1.98 -12.06
C ILE A 196 -18.93 3.05 -11.79
N VAL A 197 -19.30 4.33 -11.92
CA VAL A 197 -18.39 5.46 -11.66
C VAL A 197 -17.97 5.50 -10.20
N SER A 198 -18.91 5.27 -9.27
CA SER A 198 -18.62 5.16 -7.83
C SER A 198 -17.52 4.13 -7.55
N GLY A 199 -17.65 2.93 -8.10
CA GLY A 199 -16.66 1.87 -7.92
C GLY A 199 -15.29 2.20 -8.53
N ILE A 200 -15.27 2.82 -9.73
CA ILE A 200 -14.02 3.28 -10.39
C ILE A 200 -13.32 4.33 -9.53
N VAL A 201 -14.05 5.34 -9.06
CA VAL A 201 -13.48 6.44 -8.27
C VAL A 201 -12.99 5.94 -6.91
N TYR A 202 -13.74 5.06 -6.21
CA TYR A 202 -13.26 4.41 -5.00
C TYR A 202 -11.90 3.75 -5.20
N CYS A 203 -11.83 2.83 -6.16
CA CYS A 203 -10.60 2.06 -6.40
C CYS A 203 -9.44 2.98 -6.83
N GLY A 204 -9.70 3.95 -7.72
CA GLY A 204 -8.69 4.88 -8.20
C GLY A 204 -8.16 5.80 -7.10
N ALA A 205 -9.04 6.35 -6.26
CA ALA A 205 -8.65 7.23 -5.15
C ALA A 205 -7.83 6.47 -4.08
N ILE A 206 -8.23 5.24 -3.72
CA ILE A 206 -7.47 4.42 -2.76
C ILE A 206 -6.09 4.11 -3.32
N LEU A 207 -6.00 3.68 -4.59
CA LEU A 207 -4.72 3.40 -5.24
C LEU A 207 -3.82 4.63 -5.26
N ALA A 208 -4.34 5.78 -5.63
CA ALA A 208 -3.58 7.04 -5.64
C ALA A 208 -3.10 7.47 -4.24
N CYS A 209 -3.91 7.25 -3.19
CA CYS A 209 -3.49 7.46 -1.81
C CYS A 209 -2.36 6.49 -1.39
N GLN A 210 -2.43 5.22 -1.82
CA GLN A 210 -1.37 4.24 -1.59
C GLN A 210 -0.09 4.63 -2.33
N ASP A 211 -0.18 5.12 -3.57
CA ASP A 211 0.95 5.61 -4.35
C ASP A 211 1.62 6.84 -3.73
N ALA A 212 0.81 7.69 -3.09
CA ALA A 212 1.27 8.84 -2.34
C ALA A 212 1.77 8.51 -0.92
N PHE A 213 1.74 7.26 -0.47
CA PHE A 213 2.01 6.85 0.91
C PHE A 213 1.10 7.50 1.96
N GLU A 214 -0.10 7.91 1.56
CA GLU A 214 -1.13 8.53 2.40
C GLU A 214 -1.98 7.45 3.10
N VAL A 215 -1.37 6.72 4.02
CA VAL A 215 -1.95 5.53 4.69
C VAL A 215 -3.29 5.85 5.36
N ARG A 216 -3.42 6.99 6.05
CA ARG A 216 -4.66 7.36 6.75
C ARG A 216 -5.83 7.56 5.79
N ARG A 217 -5.60 8.26 4.65
CA ARG A 217 -6.63 8.42 3.61
C ARG A 217 -6.98 7.08 2.96
N ALA A 218 -5.98 6.25 2.66
CA ALA A 218 -6.23 4.91 2.13
C ALA A 218 -7.09 4.07 3.08
N GLN A 219 -6.86 4.15 4.40
CA GLN A 219 -7.68 3.48 5.43
C GLN A 219 -9.13 4.00 5.42
N GLU A 220 -9.32 5.31 5.46
CA GLU A 220 -10.63 5.96 5.46
C GLU A 220 -11.46 5.55 4.23
N TRP A 221 -10.88 5.68 3.05
CA TRP A 221 -11.58 5.36 1.80
C TRP A 221 -11.79 3.85 1.60
N THR A 222 -10.87 3.01 2.09
CA THR A 222 -11.08 1.55 2.08
C THR A 222 -12.22 1.14 3.03
N ALA A 223 -12.36 1.78 4.17
CA ALA A 223 -13.49 1.55 5.06
C ALA A 223 -14.82 1.98 4.41
N ALA A 224 -14.84 3.13 3.74
CA ALA A 224 -16.01 3.61 3.00
C ALA A 224 -16.39 2.65 1.85
N LEU A 225 -15.41 2.18 1.07
CA LEU A 225 -15.62 1.18 0.01
C LEU A 225 -16.15 -0.14 0.58
N SER A 226 -15.61 -0.61 1.71
CA SER A 226 -16.09 -1.83 2.36
C SER A 226 -17.55 -1.72 2.75
N GLY A 227 -17.96 -0.61 3.38
CA GLY A 227 -19.35 -0.35 3.72
C GLY A 227 -20.25 -0.23 2.48
N TRP A 228 -19.76 0.31 1.36
CA TRP A 228 -20.49 0.37 0.11
C TRP A 228 -20.72 -1.03 -0.48
N CYS A 229 -19.67 -1.88 -0.50
CA CYS A 229 -19.80 -3.28 -0.96
C CYS A 229 -20.71 -4.12 -0.05
N GLU A 230 -20.63 -3.95 1.26
CA GLU A 230 -21.43 -4.72 2.24
C GLU A 230 -22.93 -4.44 2.16
N ARG A 231 -23.34 -3.26 1.72
CA ARG A 231 -24.74 -2.92 1.47
C ARG A 231 -25.33 -3.58 0.23
N GLN A 232 -24.50 -4.21 -0.61
CA GLN A 232 -24.87 -4.78 -1.90
C GLN A 232 -24.47 -6.27 -1.95
N PRO A 233 -25.25 -7.20 -1.37
CA PRO A 233 -24.85 -8.59 -1.16
C PRO A 233 -24.51 -9.36 -2.44
N ASP A 234 -25.13 -9.01 -3.56
CA ASP A 234 -24.91 -9.66 -4.86
C ASP A 234 -23.81 -9.01 -5.70
N LEU A 235 -23.19 -7.94 -5.19
CA LEU A 235 -22.14 -7.24 -5.87
C LEU A 235 -20.91 -8.14 -6.09
N VAL A 236 -20.47 -8.25 -7.34
CA VAL A 236 -19.22 -8.92 -7.75
C VAL A 236 -18.18 -7.92 -8.25
N ALA A 237 -18.61 -6.95 -9.07
CA ALA A 237 -17.74 -5.88 -9.52
C ALA A 237 -17.09 -5.14 -8.34
N PHE A 238 -15.84 -4.72 -8.49
CA PHE A 238 -15.05 -4.00 -7.47
C PHE A 238 -14.74 -4.77 -6.18
N THR A 239 -15.51 -5.82 -5.81
CA THR A 239 -15.31 -6.56 -4.56
C THR A 239 -13.92 -7.20 -4.46
N GLY A 240 -13.37 -7.73 -5.55
CA GLY A 240 -12.02 -8.29 -5.58
C GLY A 240 -10.95 -7.25 -5.22
N ARG A 241 -11.02 -6.04 -5.78
CA ARG A 241 -10.09 -4.95 -5.45
C ARG A 241 -10.30 -4.44 -4.03
N CYS A 242 -11.54 -4.32 -3.57
CA CYS A 242 -11.86 -3.98 -2.18
C CYS A 242 -11.16 -4.92 -1.19
N LEU A 243 -11.25 -6.22 -1.42
CA LEU A 243 -10.59 -7.23 -0.59
C LEU A 243 -9.06 -7.12 -0.62
N ILE A 244 -8.46 -6.78 -1.77
CA ILE A 244 -7.01 -6.53 -1.88
C ILE A 244 -6.61 -5.31 -1.04
N HIS A 245 -7.33 -4.20 -1.12
CA HIS A 245 -7.05 -3.01 -0.32
C HIS A 245 -7.19 -3.27 1.18
N ARG A 246 -8.23 -4.01 1.58
CA ARG A 246 -8.40 -4.45 2.98
C ARG A 246 -7.25 -5.32 3.45
N ALA A 247 -6.84 -6.30 2.65
CA ALA A 247 -5.72 -7.19 2.97
C ALA A 247 -4.40 -6.43 3.13
N GLU A 248 -4.15 -5.39 2.33
CA GLU A 248 -2.98 -4.54 2.46
C GLU A 248 -2.96 -3.80 3.80
N LEU A 249 -4.08 -3.24 4.21
CA LEU A 249 -4.21 -2.58 5.51
C LEU A 249 -4.10 -3.57 6.67
N MET A 250 -4.71 -4.75 6.56
CA MET A 250 -4.57 -5.82 7.55
C MET A 250 -3.12 -6.29 7.68
N GLN A 251 -2.39 -6.40 6.55
CA GLN A 251 -0.97 -6.71 6.54
C GLN A 251 -0.17 -5.64 7.27
N LEU A 252 -0.42 -4.36 7.02
CA LEU A 252 0.24 -3.24 7.70
C LEU A 252 0.01 -3.28 9.21
N HIS A 253 -1.22 -3.59 9.65
CA HIS A 253 -1.61 -3.65 11.07
C HIS A 253 -1.25 -4.97 11.76
N GLY A 254 -0.63 -5.90 11.03
CA GLY A 254 -0.17 -7.17 11.59
C GLY A 254 -1.23 -8.28 11.70
N ALA A 255 -2.42 -8.10 11.15
CA ALA A 255 -3.48 -9.10 11.06
C ALA A 255 -3.24 -10.01 9.83
N TRP A 256 -2.11 -10.74 9.82
CA TRP A 256 -1.61 -11.42 8.62
C TRP A 256 -2.42 -12.65 8.22
N LEU A 257 -2.97 -13.39 9.19
CA LEU A 257 -3.78 -14.56 8.89
C LEU A 257 -5.14 -14.16 8.29
N GLU A 258 -5.75 -13.15 8.85
CA GLU A 258 -6.99 -12.55 8.33
C GLU A 258 -6.75 -11.92 6.95
N ALA A 259 -5.58 -11.29 6.74
CA ALA A 259 -5.19 -10.76 5.44
C ALA A 259 -5.06 -11.87 4.37
N LEU A 260 -4.55 -13.07 4.73
CA LEU A 260 -4.50 -14.21 3.81
C LEU A 260 -5.89 -14.68 3.40
N GLU A 261 -6.85 -14.72 4.33
CA GLU A 261 -8.23 -15.08 4.01
C GLU A 261 -8.87 -14.06 3.06
N GLU A 262 -8.62 -12.75 3.29
CA GLU A 262 -9.09 -11.70 2.39
C GLU A 262 -8.47 -11.81 0.98
N VAL A 263 -7.17 -12.09 0.89
CA VAL A 263 -6.48 -12.29 -0.39
C VAL A 263 -7.04 -13.49 -1.14
N GLN A 264 -7.31 -14.61 -0.46
CA GLN A 264 -7.90 -15.79 -1.09
C GLN A 264 -9.30 -15.49 -1.64
N ARG A 265 -10.13 -14.80 -0.88
CA ARG A 265 -11.45 -14.33 -1.35
C ARG A 265 -11.32 -13.38 -2.55
N ALA A 266 -10.30 -12.50 -2.52
CA ALA A 266 -10.01 -11.60 -3.63
C ALA A 266 -9.66 -12.36 -4.91
N GLU A 267 -8.80 -13.39 -4.84
CA GLU A 267 -8.44 -14.23 -5.98
C GLU A 267 -9.66 -14.92 -6.60
N GLU A 268 -10.54 -15.47 -5.77
CA GLU A 268 -11.78 -16.09 -6.24
C GLU A 268 -12.70 -15.08 -6.96
N ARG A 269 -12.85 -13.86 -6.40
CA ARG A 269 -13.68 -12.81 -7.00
C ARG A 269 -13.08 -12.25 -8.30
N CYS A 270 -11.77 -12.01 -8.33
CA CYS A 270 -11.08 -11.54 -9.54
C CYS A 270 -11.10 -12.59 -10.66
N THR A 271 -11.07 -13.88 -10.32
CA THR A 271 -11.19 -14.96 -11.31
C THR A 271 -12.60 -15.03 -11.89
N LYS A 272 -13.65 -14.88 -11.05
CA LYS A 272 -15.04 -14.83 -11.52
C LYS A 272 -15.36 -13.59 -12.35
N GLY A 273 -14.75 -12.45 -12.01
CA GLY A 273 -14.94 -11.17 -12.70
C GLY A 273 -13.98 -10.95 -13.87
N GLU A 274 -13.26 -11.98 -14.33
CA GLU A 274 -12.32 -11.90 -15.47
C GLU A 274 -11.31 -10.73 -15.38
N ASN A 275 -10.84 -10.40 -14.14
CA ASN A 275 -9.87 -9.34 -13.91
C ASN A 275 -8.47 -9.89 -13.59
N PRO A 276 -7.64 -10.22 -14.59
CA PRO A 276 -6.34 -10.85 -14.40
C PRO A 276 -5.33 -9.95 -13.69
N THR A 277 -5.40 -8.65 -13.89
CA THR A 277 -4.49 -7.67 -13.25
C THR A 277 -4.72 -7.64 -11.74
N ALA A 278 -5.98 -7.56 -11.30
CA ALA A 278 -6.30 -7.59 -9.87
C ALA A 278 -5.96 -8.95 -9.25
N ALA A 279 -6.17 -10.07 -9.98
CA ALA A 279 -5.75 -11.39 -9.54
C ALA A 279 -4.22 -11.48 -9.36
N GLY A 280 -3.43 -10.85 -10.23
CA GLY A 280 -1.97 -10.75 -10.11
C GLY A 280 -1.55 -9.99 -8.84
N GLU A 281 -2.21 -8.88 -8.52
CA GLU A 281 -1.97 -8.12 -7.29
C GLU A 281 -2.32 -8.94 -6.03
N ALA A 282 -3.42 -9.66 -6.03
CA ALA A 282 -3.79 -10.55 -4.93
C ALA A 282 -2.71 -11.63 -4.70
N CYS A 283 -2.22 -12.28 -5.77
CA CYS A 283 -1.11 -13.23 -5.67
C CYS A 283 0.17 -12.59 -5.10
N TYR A 284 0.49 -11.36 -5.50
CA TYR A 284 1.63 -10.62 -4.95
C TYR A 284 1.48 -10.38 -3.45
N ARG A 285 0.31 -9.92 -2.99
CA ARG A 285 0.00 -9.71 -1.56
C ARG A 285 0.11 -11.00 -0.77
N ARG A 286 -0.39 -12.12 -1.30
CA ARG A 286 -0.21 -13.44 -0.70
C ARG A 286 1.27 -13.79 -0.53
N GLY A 287 2.08 -13.50 -1.55
CA GLY A 287 3.53 -13.69 -1.51
C GLY A 287 4.19 -12.87 -0.40
N GLU A 288 3.83 -11.60 -0.24
CA GLU A 288 4.32 -10.72 0.82
C GLU A 288 4.00 -11.27 2.21
N ILE A 289 2.75 -11.69 2.43
CA ILE A 289 2.34 -12.21 3.74
C ILE A 289 3.08 -13.53 4.05
N PHE A 290 3.17 -14.46 3.10
CA PHE A 290 3.95 -15.70 3.32
C PHE A 290 5.43 -15.42 3.58
N ARG A 291 6.04 -14.44 2.91
CA ARG A 291 7.41 -14.02 3.17
C ARG A 291 7.57 -13.52 4.61
N LEU A 292 6.65 -12.69 5.09
CA LEU A 292 6.66 -12.18 6.48
C LEU A 292 6.44 -13.29 7.51
N LEU A 293 5.60 -14.28 7.21
CA LEU A 293 5.39 -15.46 8.06
C LEU A 293 6.58 -16.45 8.05
N GLY A 294 7.54 -16.28 7.11
CA GLY A 294 8.68 -17.18 6.94
C GLY A 294 8.38 -18.44 6.12
N ASP A 295 7.20 -18.56 5.51
CA ASP A 295 6.92 -19.64 4.54
C ASP A 295 7.44 -19.25 3.15
N PHE A 296 8.75 -19.38 3.00
CA PHE A 296 9.45 -18.99 1.78
C PHE A 296 9.05 -19.81 0.55
N GLY A 297 8.62 -21.07 0.75
CA GLY A 297 8.14 -21.92 -0.33
C GLY A 297 6.80 -21.45 -0.88
N ALA A 298 5.86 -21.10 -0.02
CA ALA A 298 4.58 -20.55 -0.43
C ALA A 298 4.74 -19.13 -1.04
N ALA A 299 5.61 -18.30 -0.46
CA ALA A 299 5.92 -16.98 -1.00
C ALA A 299 6.44 -17.04 -2.44
N GLU A 300 7.39 -17.94 -2.72
CA GLU A 300 7.97 -18.10 -4.06
C GLU A 300 6.92 -18.56 -5.09
N ARG A 301 6.02 -19.48 -4.72
CA ARG A 301 4.91 -19.89 -5.60
C ARG A 301 3.99 -18.70 -5.90
N ALA A 302 3.60 -17.95 -4.88
CA ALA A 302 2.70 -16.81 -5.02
C ALA A 302 3.31 -15.69 -5.90
N TYR A 303 4.59 -15.37 -5.75
CA TYR A 303 5.27 -14.41 -6.63
C TYR A 303 5.38 -14.88 -8.08
N ARG A 304 5.57 -16.18 -8.30
CA ARG A 304 5.57 -16.76 -9.65
C ARG A 304 4.19 -16.63 -10.29
N GLU A 305 3.13 -16.93 -9.56
CA GLU A 305 1.75 -16.76 -10.02
C GLU A 305 1.41 -15.29 -10.31
N ALA A 306 1.88 -14.36 -9.48
CA ALA A 306 1.75 -12.92 -9.72
C ALA A 306 2.40 -12.53 -11.06
N SER A 307 3.64 -12.98 -11.29
CA SER A 307 4.37 -12.70 -12.52
C SER A 307 3.68 -13.29 -13.76
N GLN A 308 3.13 -14.51 -13.68
CA GLN A 308 2.36 -15.12 -14.77
C GLN A 308 1.09 -14.33 -15.12
N ARG A 309 0.56 -13.55 -14.18
CA ARG A 309 -0.59 -12.67 -14.36
C ARG A 309 -0.21 -11.21 -14.66
N GLY A 310 1.05 -10.97 -15.04
CA GLY A 310 1.55 -9.66 -15.45
C GLY A 310 1.89 -8.71 -14.30
N ARG A 311 1.90 -9.17 -13.03
CA ARG A 311 2.32 -8.37 -11.87
C ARG A 311 3.80 -8.61 -11.58
N GLU A 312 4.64 -7.57 -11.79
CA GLU A 312 6.06 -7.63 -11.42
C GLU A 312 6.22 -7.92 -9.91
N PRO A 313 6.94 -9.02 -9.53
CA PRO A 313 7.00 -9.45 -8.12
C PRO A 313 8.05 -8.70 -7.29
N GLN A 314 8.55 -7.55 -7.75
CA GLN A 314 9.49 -6.73 -6.98
C GLN A 314 8.76 -5.67 -6.13
N PRO A 315 9.35 -5.30 -4.98
CA PRO A 315 10.64 -5.77 -4.38
C PRO A 315 10.53 -7.11 -3.60
N GLY A 316 9.34 -7.67 -3.44
CA GLY A 316 9.08 -8.81 -2.55
C GLY A 316 9.95 -10.04 -2.88
N LEU A 317 10.10 -10.38 -4.17
CA LEU A 317 10.93 -11.51 -4.58
C LEU A 317 12.42 -11.29 -4.27
N ALA A 318 12.95 -10.07 -4.42
CA ALA A 318 14.32 -9.76 -4.07
C ALA A 318 14.56 -9.87 -2.56
N LEU A 319 13.63 -9.36 -1.73
CA LEU A 319 13.65 -9.52 -0.28
C LEU A 319 13.56 -10.99 0.14
N LEU A 320 12.75 -11.79 -0.54
CA LEU A 320 12.68 -13.24 -0.32
C LEU A 320 14.03 -13.92 -0.62
N ARG A 321 14.71 -13.57 -1.72
CA ARG A 321 16.04 -14.08 -2.04
C ARG A 321 17.07 -13.72 -0.97
N SER A 322 17.04 -12.47 -0.48
CA SER A 322 17.89 -12.03 0.63
C SER A 322 17.64 -12.88 1.89
N ALA A 323 16.37 -13.06 2.28
CA ALA A 323 15.99 -13.88 3.44
C ALA A 323 16.36 -15.37 3.29
N GLN A 324 16.40 -15.89 2.06
CA GLN A 324 16.87 -17.26 1.75
C GLN A 324 18.40 -17.42 1.76
N GLY A 325 19.18 -16.36 2.07
CA GLY A 325 20.65 -16.39 2.01
C GLY A 325 21.22 -16.43 0.59
N LYS A 326 20.50 -15.84 -0.39
CA LYS A 326 20.91 -15.75 -1.80
C LYS A 326 21.19 -14.28 -2.19
N PRO A 327 22.24 -13.64 -1.61
CA PRO A 327 22.48 -12.22 -1.77
C PRO A 327 22.70 -11.80 -3.24
N ASP A 328 23.47 -12.55 -4.01
CA ASP A 328 23.75 -12.23 -5.40
C ASP A 328 22.47 -12.15 -6.25
N ALA A 329 21.55 -13.12 -6.04
CA ALA A 329 20.26 -13.13 -6.74
C ALA A 329 19.36 -11.96 -6.30
N ALA A 330 19.39 -11.59 -5.01
CA ALA A 330 18.65 -10.45 -4.49
C ALA A 330 19.17 -9.14 -5.08
N VAL A 331 20.50 -8.92 -5.08
CA VAL A 331 21.17 -7.76 -5.65
C VAL A 331 20.87 -7.62 -7.15
N ALA A 332 21.02 -8.70 -7.93
CA ALA A 332 20.74 -8.67 -9.37
C ALA A 332 19.28 -8.32 -9.68
N ALA A 333 18.33 -8.90 -8.92
CA ALA A 333 16.90 -8.67 -9.13
C ALA A 333 16.51 -7.23 -8.80
N ILE A 334 16.94 -6.69 -7.63
CA ILE A 334 16.53 -5.35 -7.20
C ILE A 334 17.22 -4.25 -8.04
N ARG A 335 18.48 -4.45 -8.47
CA ARG A 335 19.18 -3.53 -9.37
C ARG A 335 18.47 -3.41 -10.71
N ARG A 336 18.11 -4.56 -11.31
CA ARG A 336 17.36 -4.56 -12.57
C ARG A 336 16.05 -3.82 -12.42
N ALA A 337 15.25 -4.14 -11.40
CA ALA A 337 13.97 -3.48 -11.15
C ALA A 337 14.14 -1.96 -11.00
N LEU A 338 15.15 -1.50 -10.27
CA LEU A 338 15.39 -0.08 -10.06
C LEU A 338 15.85 0.65 -11.34
N VAL A 339 16.64 -0.01 -12.20
CA VAL A 339 17.10 0.55 -13.50
C VAL A 339 15.92 0.67 -14.48
N GLU A 340 15.04 -0.31 -14.52
CA GLU A 340 13.85 -0.34 -15.38
C GLU A 340 12.76 0.64 -14.91
N THR A 341 12.81 1.09 -13.65
CA THR A 341 11.79 1.96 -13.04
C THR A 341 12.26 3.41 -13.06
N THR A 342 11.56 4.27 -13.81
CA THR A 342 11.88 5.70 -13.95
C THR A 342 10.97 6.61 -13.14
N GLU A 343 9.76 6.16 -12.82
CA GLU A 343 8.76 6.94 -12.10
C GLU A 343 9.11 7.07 -10.61
N ALA A 344 9.03 8.28 -10.08
CA ALA A 344 9.43 8.63 -8.72
C ALA A 344 8.68 7.83 -7.62
N GLY A 345 7.36 7.69 -7.74
CA GLY A 345 6.53 6.93 -6.79
C GLY A 345 6.88 5.44 -6.76
N SER A 346 7.05 4.84 -7.93
CA SER A 346 7.46 3.44 -8.08
C SER A 346 8.88 3.21 -7.57
N ARG A 347 9.81 4.15 -7.78
CA ARG A 347 11.16 4.12 -7.21
C ARG A 347 11.14 4.21 -5.69
N ALA A 348 10.30 5.08 -5.12
CA ALA A 348 10.14 5.20 -3.67
C ALA A 348 9.70 3.88 -3.00
N ARG A 349 9.03 2.99 -3.72
CA ARG A 349 8.65 1.63 -3.25
C ARG A 349 9.80 0.62 -3.33
N LEU A 350 10.73 0.78 -4.29
CA LEU A 350 11.86 -0.13 -4.48
C LEU A 350 13.07 0.24 -3.62
N LEU A 351 13.32 1.54 -3.44
CA LEU A 351 14.51 2.07 -2.77
C LEU A 351 14.72 1.54 -1.35
N PRO A 352 13.69 1.37 -0.48
CA PRO A 352 13.88 0.82 0.86
C PRO A 352 14.46 -0.60 0.84
N ALA A 353 13.91 -1.46 -0.02
CA ALA A 353 14.40 -2.83 -0.22
C ALA A 353 15.79 -2.84 -0.85
N TYR A 354 16.06 -1.92 -1.77
CA TYR A 354 17.40 -1.75 -2.35
C TYR A 354 18.42 -1.40 -1.27
N VAL A 355 18.14 -0.41 -0.40
CA VAL A 355 19.03 -0.05 0.72
C VAL A 355 19.28 -1.26 1.62
N GLU A 356 18.24 -1.98 2.01
CA GLU A 356 18.35 -3.17 2.87
C GLU A 356 19.23 -4.25 2.24
N ILE A 357 18.99 -4.58 0.97
CA ILE A 357 19.74 -5.62 0.25
C ILE A 357 21.19 -5.20 0.03
N MET A 358 21.46 -3.93 -0.32
CA MET A 358 22.84 -3.45 -0.50
C MET A 358 23.62 -3.45 0.80
N LEU A 359 23.03 -3.06 1.92
CA LEU A 359 23.67 -3.15 3.24
C LEU A 359 23.97 -4.61 3.61
N ALA A 360 23.03 -5.52 3.38
CA ALA A 360 23.23 -6.95 3.63
C ALA A 360 24.30 -7.58 2.73
N ALA A 361 24.48 -7.06 1.52
CA ALA A 361 25.52 -7.47 0.57
C ALA A 361 26.90 -6.84 0.82
N GLY A 362 27.01 -5.93 1.81
CA GLY A 362 28.26 -5.23 2.09
C GLY A 362 28.60 -4.10 1.12
N GLU A 363 27.58 -3.51 0.49
CA GLU A 363 27.71 -2.40 -0.46
C GLU A 363 27.15 -1.07 0.11
N PRO A 364 27.73 -0.50 1.18
CA PRO A 364 27.19 0.68 1.86
C PRO A 364 27.18 1.94 0.99
N ALA A 365 28.07 2.05 0.01
CA ALA A 365 28.10 3.19 -0.91
C ALA A 365 26.84 3.25 -1.78
N ALA A 366 26.44 2.11 -2.37
CA ALA A 366 25.21 2.00 -3.16
C ALA A 366 23.95 2.25 -2.29
N ALA A 367 23.96 1.73 -1.05
CA ALA A 367 22.88 1.97 -0.09
C ALA A 367 22.74 3.46 0.26
N ARG A 368 23.87 4.19 0.42
CA ARG A 368 23.87 5.62 0.71
C ARG A 368 23.30 6.46 -0.43
N GLU A 369 23.66 6.15 -1.68
CA GLU A 369 23.12 6.84 -2.86
C GLU A 369 21.60 6.65 -2.96
N ALA A 370 21.13 5.42 -2.82
CA ALA A 370 19.69 5.10 -2.83
C ALA A 370 18.94 5.77 -1.65
N CYS A 371 19.56 5.81 -0.47
CA CYS A 371 19.01 6.50 0.70
C CYS A 371 18.91 8.02 0.48
N ALA A 372 19.88 8.63 -0.18
CA ALA A 372 19.84 10.05 -0.54
C ALA A 372 18.72 10.37 -1.53
N GLU A 373 18.51 9.50 -2.54
CA GLU A 373 17.40 9.61 -3.47
C GLU A 373 16.06 9.49 -2.72
N LEU A 374 15.88 8.45 -1.89
CA LEU A 374 14.68 8.24 -1.09
C LEU A 374 14.39 9.44 -0.17
N GLY A 375 15.41 9.99 0.47
CA GLY A 375 15.30 11.21 1.28
C GLY A 375 14.87 12.43 0.46
N SER A 376 15.27 12.51 -0.80
CA SER A 376 14.81 13.57 -1.72
C SER A 376 13.33 13.41 -2.05
N LEU A 377 12.88 12.18 -2.31
CA LEU A 377 11.47 11.87 -2.59
C LEU A 377 10.56 12.09 -1.37
N ALA A 378 11.10 11.89 -0.16
CA ALA A 378 10.36 12.06 1.09
C ALA A 378 10.26 13.52 1.57
N ARG A 379 10.85 14.50 0.88
CA ARG A 379 10.75 15.91 1.27
C ARG A 379 9.31 16.40 1.25
N GLY A 380 8.89 17.01 2.36
CA GLY A 380 7.50 17.47 2.55
C GLY A 380 6.51 16.38 3.02
N HIS A 381 7.03 15.15 3.29
CA HIS A 381 6.26 14.00 3.79
C HIS A 381 6.83 13.45 5.11
N GLU A 382 7.55 14.28 5.87
CA GLU A 382 8.33 13.85 7.04
C GLU A 382 7.49 13.20 8.15
N GLU A 383 6.20 13.56 8.25
CA GLU A 383 5.25 13.06 9.27
C GLU A 383 4.45 11.83 8.80
N GLY A 384 4.59 11.45 7.52
CA GLY A 384 3.89 10.32 6.91
C GLY A 384 4.72 9.05 6.79
N ALA A 385 4.11 8.02 6.18
CA ALA A 385 4.76 6.72 5.99
C ALA A 385 6.06 6.83 5.16
N LEU A 386 6.07 7.66 4.09
CA LEU A 386 7.25 7.85 3.26
C LEU A 386 8.42 8.47 4.06
N GLY A 387 8.12 9.42 4.96
CA GLY A 387 9.11 10.00 5.88
C GLY A 387 9.66 8.97 6.87
N ALA A 388 8.81 8.09 7.39
CA ALA A 388 9.24 7.00 8.27
C ALA A 388 10.13 6.00 7.53
N ILE A 389 9.77 5.61 6.31
CA ILE A 389 10.56 4.75 5.43
C ILE A 389 11.95 5.37 5.18
N ALA A 390 11.99 6.65 4.80
CA ALA A 390 13.25 7.36 4.54
C ALA A 390 14.10 7.49 5.80
N ALA A 391 13.50 7.80 6.95
CA ALA A 391 14.20 7.91 8.22
C ALA A 391 14.76 6.55 8.69
N GLN A 392 14.03 5.45 8.48
CA GLN A 392 14.49 4.09 8.77
C GLN A 392 15.68 3.70 7.88
N ALA A 393 15.57 3.92 6.58
CA ALA A 393 16.66 3.67 5.63
C ALA A 393 17.91 4.49 5.97
N LYS A 394 17.72 5.78 6.30
CA LYS A 394 18.81 6.66 6.73
C LYS A 394 19.48 6.16 7.99
N GLY A 395 18.71 5.79 9.01
CA GLY A 395 19.25 5.24 10.25
C GLY A 395 20.01 3.93 10.04
N ALA A 396 19.56 3.07 9.12
CA ALA A 396 20.27 1.84 8.78
C ALA A 396 21.63 2.13 8.10
N VAL A 397 21.69 3.09 7.17
CA VAL A 397 22.94 3.53 6.53
C VAL A 397 23.89 4.19 7.54
N GLU A 398 23.39 5.12 8.36
CA GLU A 398 24.17 5.79 9.41
C GLU A 398 24.78 4.77 10.41
N LEU A 399 24.02 3.73 10.74
CA LEU A 399 24.50 2.64 11.61
C LEU A 399 25.60 1.83 10.94
N ALA A 400 25.45 1.47 9.67
CA ALA A 400 26.45 0.73 8.91
C ALA A 400 27.77 1.52 8.74
N GLU A 401 27.69 2.85 8.77
CA GLU A 401 28.85 3.76 8.74
C GLU A 401 29.46 4.04 10.13
N GLY A 402 28.93 3.41 11.18
CA GLY A 402 29.41 3.58 12.56
C GLY A 402 28.85 4.81 13.29
N GLY A 403 27.90 5.52 12.68
CA GLY A 403 27.27 6.73 13.23
C GLY A 403 26.13 6.44 14.21
N GLY A 404 26.33 5.66 15.27
CA GLY A 404 25.26 5.22 16.19
C GLY A 404 24.39 6.35 16.76
N GLY A 405 24.95 7.51 17.07
CA GLY A 405 24.21 8.67 17.59
C GLY A 405 23.27 9.29 16.55
N ALA A 406 23.73 9.45 15.30
CA ALA A 406 22.93 9.95 14.20
C ALA A 406 21.80 8.95 13.85
N ALA A 407 22.15 7.67 13.79
CA ALA A 407 21.21 6.59 13.55
C ALA A 407 20.04 6.58 14.55
N LEU A 408 20.32 6.76 15.85
CA LEU A 408 19.29 6.84 16.89
C LEU A 408 18.28 7.96 16.64
N ALA A 409 18.73 9.15 16.22
CA ALA A 409 17.84 10.28 15.95
C ALA A 409 16.89 9.97 14.77
N SER A 410 17.43 9.40 13.68
CA SER A 410 16.64 9.01 12.51
C SER A 410 15.66 7.88 12.83
N LEU A 411 16.11 6.84 13.54
CA LEU A 411 15.30 5.66 13.88
C LEU A 411 14.20 5.97 14.90
N ARG A 412 14.43 6.83 15.88
CA ARG A 412 13.38 7.22 16.85
C ARG A 412 12.23 7.92 16.17
N ARG A 413 12.50 8.82 15.23
CA ARG A 413 11.47 9.47 14.42
C ARG A 413 10.68 8.45 13.60
N ALA A 414 11.36 7.51 12.93
CA ALA A 414 10.68 6.44 12.19
C ALA A 414 9.78 5.59 13.10
N LYS A 415 10.26 5.22 14.31
CA LYS A 415 9.48 4.44 15.28
C LYS A 415 8.19 5.16 15.70
N GLU A 416 8.26 6.46 15.97
CA GLU A 416 7.08 7.26 16.36
C GLU A 416 6.01 7.25 15.28
N VAL A 417 6.39 7.47 14.02
CA VAL A 417 5.45 7.46 12.89
C VAL A 417 4.85 6.08 12.69
N TRP A 418 5.64 5.00 12.71
CA TRP A 418 5.12 3.64 12.57
C TRP A 418 4.16 3.24 13.69
N GLN A 419 4.42 3.70 14.92
CA GLN A 419 3.50 3.50 16.05
C GLN A 419 2.19 4.26 15.86
N GLN A 420 2.24 5.51 15.37
CA GLN A 420 1.05 6.31 15.07
C GLN A 420 0.21 5.74 13.93
N LEU A 421 0.85 5.08 12.96
CA LEU A 421 0.18 4.41 11.84
C LEU A 421 -0.30 3.00 12.20
N GLY A 422 -0.03 2.51 13.42
CA GLY A 422 -0.42 1.16 13.82
C GLY A 422 0.29 0.05 13.05
N ALA A 423 1.57 0.26 12.66
CA ALA A 423 2.39 -0.68 11.89
C ALA A 423 3.36 -1.45 12.80
N PRO A 424 2.92 -2.52 13.49
CA PRO A 424 3.70 -3.20 14.52
C PRO A 424 4.95 -3.90 13.96
N TYR A 425 4.90 -4.40 12.74
CA TYR A 425 6.05 -5.05 12.10
C TYR A 425 7.16 -4.04 11.80
N GLU A 426 6.82 -2.91 11.16
CA GLU A 426 7.81 -1.87 10.84
C GLU A 426 8.37 -1.24 12.13
N ALA A 427 7.52 -1.03 13.14
CA ALA A 427 7.98 -0.57 14.45
C ALA A 427 8.96 -1.57 15.10
N ALA A 428 8.75 -2.89 14.95
CA ALA A 428 9.65 -3.92 15.47
C ALA A 428 11.00 -3.92 14.73
N ARG A 429 11.01 -3.76 13.41
CA ARG A 429 12.22 -3.63 12.61
C ARG A 429 13.07 -2.42 13.03
N VAL A 430 12.40 -1.29 13.25
CA VAL A 430 13.10 -0.07 13.73
C VAL A 430 13.66 -0.26 15.14
N ARG A 431 12.95 -0.95 16.03
CA ARG A 431 13.47 -1.28 17.38
C ARG A 431 14.74 -2.11 17.33
N GLU A 432 14.83 -3.06 16.41
CA GLU A 432 16.02 -3.85 16.19
C GLU A 432 17.21 -2.95 15.78
N LEU A 433 17.02 -2.04 14.83
CA LEU A 433 18.06 -1.11 14.41
C LEU A 433 18.46 -0.15 15.55
N ILE A 434 17.48 0.32 16.36
CA ILE A 434 17.77 1.13 17.56
C ILE A 434 18.64 0.34 18.55
N ALA A 435 18.36 -0.93 18.75
CA ALA A 435 19.17 -1.77 19.64
C ALA A 435 20.61 -1.91 19.15
N LEU A 436 20.81 -2.12 17.85
CA LEU A 436 22.13 -2.17 17.25
C LEU A 436 22.87 -0.82 17.40
N ALA A 437 22.17 0.30 17.20
CA ALA A 437 22.74 1.63 17.40
C ALA A 437 23.10 1.89 18.88
N CYS A 438 22.29 1.45 19.84
CA CYS A 438 22.61 1.52 21.26
C CYS A 438 23.87 0.72 21.60
N ARG A 439 24.05 -0.46 21.01
CA ARG A 439 25.29 -1.25 21.18
C ARG A 439 26.54 -0.54 20.70
N THR A 440 26.47 0.12 19.54
CA THR A 440 27.64 0.90 19.06
C THR A 440 28.01 2.04 20.00
N LEU A 441 27.07 2.49 20.84
CA LEU A 441 27.25 3.52 21.86
C LEU A 441 27.56 2.97 23.26
N GLY A 442 27.60 1.64 23.42
CA GLY A 442 27.83 0.96 24.70
C GLY A 442 26.62 0.93 25.64
N ASP A 443 25.42 1.26 25.15
CA ASP A 443 24.17 1.19 25.94
C ASP A 443 23.50 -0.19 25.76
N GLU A 444 24.06 -1.21 26.39
CA GLU A 444 23.55 -2.59 26.33
C GLU A 444 22.20 -2.77 27.02
N ASP A 445 21.89 -1.98 28.04
CA ASP A 445 20.62 -2.05 28.74
C ASP A 445 19.47 -1.67 27.82
N THR A 446 19.58 -0.51 27.15
CA THR A 446 18.58 -0.07 26.16
C THR A 446 18.55 -1.03 24.97
N ALA A 447 19.68 -1.51 24.49
CA ALA A 447 19.76 -2.47 23.39
C ALA A 447 18.98 -3.75 23.71
N SER A 448 19.19 -4.32 24.91
CA SER A 448 18.48 -5.53 25.36
C SER A 448 16.98 -5.32 25.47
N LEU A 449 16.53 -4.17 25.97
CA LEU A 449 15.10 -3.83 26.07
C LEU A 449 14.45 -3.70 24.69
N GLU A 450 15.08 -3.01 23.75
CA GLU A 450 14.55 -2.82 22.39
C GLU A 450 14.54 -4.15 21.61
N LEU A 451 15.57 -5.01 21.76
CA LEU A 451 15.58 -6.36 21.18
C LEU A 451 14.49 -7.26 21.75
N ALA A 452 14.29 -7.25 23.06
CA ALA A 452 13.22 -8.00 23.70
C ALA A 452 11.84 -7.55 23.20
N ALA A 453 11.63 -6.23 23.09
CA ALA A 453 10.39 -5.67 22.58
C ALA A 453 10.16 -5.99 21.09
N SER A 454 11.23 -5.94 20.26
CA SER A 454 11.18 -6.32 18.85
C SER A 454 10.82 -7.80 18.71
N ARG A 455 11.53 -8.70 19.41
CA ARG A 455 11.26 -10.13 19.42
C ARG A 455 9.82 -10.46 19.81
N ALA A 456 9.34 -9.87 20.92
CA ALA A 456 7.96 -10.08 21.37
C ALA A 456 6.93 -9.61 20.34
N ALA A 457 7.22 -8.56 19.56
CA ALA A 457 6.37 -8.13 18.46
C ALA A 457 6.38 -9.14 17.31
N TYR A 458 7.54 -9.63 16.89
CA TYR A 458 7.66 -10.66 15.85
C TYR A 458 6.97 -11.98 16.25
N GLU A 459 7.09 -12.40 17.53
CA GLU A 459 6.40 -13.58 18.06
C GLU A 459 4.88 -13.44 17.97
N ARG A 460 4.32 -12.28 18.34
CA ARG A 460 2.87 -12.00 18.21
C ARG A 460 2.38 -11.98 16.78
N LEU A 461 3.20 -11.49 15.84
CA LEU A 461 2.90 -11.42 14.41
C LEU A 461 3.07 -12.77 13.70
N GLY A 462 3.75 -13.73 14.30
CA GLY A 462 4.10 -15.00 13.66
C GLY A 462 5.25 -14.87 12.66
N ALA A 463 6.09 -13.84 12.76
CA ALA A 463 7.26 -13.58 11.91
C ALA A 463 8.42 -14.51 12.27
N LYS A 464 8.30 -15.79 11.93
CA LYS A 464 9.23 -16.85 12.38
C LYS A 464 10.68 -16.59 12.02
N SER A 465 10.94 -16.18 10.80
CA SER A 465 12.29 -15.89 10.31
C SER A 465 12.93 -14.72 11.08
N ASP A 466 12.15 -13.69 11.44
CA ASP A 466 12.66 -12.55 12.20
C ASP A 466 12.91 -12.93 13.67
N VAL A 467 12.05 -13.78 14.27
CA VAL A 467 12.27 -14.32 15.62
C VAL A 467 13.58 -15.11 15.67
N GLU A 468 13.83 -15.96 14.68
CA GLU A 468 15.07 -16.75 14.59
C GLU A 468 16.30 -15.86 14.40
N ARG A 469 16.19 -14.81 13.61
CA ARG A 469 17.28 -13.86 13.33
C ARG A 469 17.61 -12.98 14.53
N VAL A 470 16.61 -12.52 15.26
CA VAL A 470 16.80 -11.65 16.46
C VAL A 470 17.17 -12.46 17.71
N GLY A 471 16.80 -13.73 17.76
CA GLY A 471 17.07 -14.60 18.92
C GLY A 471 18.53 -14.58 19.41
N PRO A 472 19.53 -14.83 18.55
CA PRO A 472 20.96 -14.74 18.92
C PRO A 472 21.39 -13.34 19.34
N LEU A 473 20.79 -12.29 18.74
CA LEU A 473 21.08 -10.89 19.09
C LEU A 473 20.54 -10.56 20.48
N ALA A 474 19.38 -11.07 20.85
CA ALA A 474 18.78 -10.88 22.17
C ALA A 474 19.48 -11.73 23.27
N GLY A 475 20.07 -12.85 22.88
CA GLY A 475 20.84 -13.73 23.77
C GLY A 475 22.32 -13.37 23.91
N GLY A 476 22.78 -12.29 23.26
CA GLY A 476 24.19 -11.96 23.04
C GLY A 476 24.98 -11.35 24.22
N VAL A 477 24.43 -11.31 25.43
CA VAL A 477 25.25 -11.26 26.64
C VAL A 477 25.02 -12.61 27.33
N ARG A 478 26.00 -13.52 27.22
CA ARG A 478 26.12 -14.57 28.24
C ARG A 478 26.08 -13.85 29.58
N ARG A 479 24.98 -13.98 30.30
CA ARG A 479 24.96 -13.64 31.72
C ARG A 479 26.06 -14.50 32.33
N GLU A 480 27.22 -13.92 32.54
CA GLU A 480 28.18 -14.50 33.47
C GLU A 480 27.46 -14.69 34.79
N ALA A 481 27.88 -15.65 35.59
CA ALA A 481 27.20 -16.15 36.78
C ALA A 481 26.74 -15.08 37.80
N HIS A 482 26.89 -13.80 37.53
CA HIS A 482 26.68 -12.65 38.42
C HIS A 482 25.69 -11.59 37.93
N ASP A 483 24.94 -11.83 36.86
CA ASP A 483 23.91 -10.91 36.32
C ASP A 483 24.37 -9.47 35.98
N LEU A 484 25.69 -9.15 36.04
CA LEU A 484 26.22 -7.85 35.71
C LEU A 484 26.49 -7.71 34.21
N THR A 485 26.16 -6.54 33.63
CA THR A 485 26.56 -6.19 32.25
C THR A 485 28.04 -5.84 32.20
N VAL A 486 28.65 -5.86 31.00
CA VAL A 486 30.05 -5.45 30.80
C VAL A 486 30.31 -4.05 31.38
N ARG A 487 29.34 -3.13 31.19
CA ARG A 487 29.43 -1.75 31.69
C ARG A 487 29.32 -1.67 33.21
N GLU A 488 28.43 -2.46 33.81
CA GLU A 488 28.35 -2.57 35.26
C GLU A 488 29.59 -3.20 35.86
N LEU A 489 30.24 -4.12 35.15
CA LEU A 489 31.53 -4.70 35.55
C LEU A 489 32.65 -3.66 35.51
N GLU A 490 32.71 -2.82 34.48
CA GLU A 490 33.65 -1.69 34.41
C GLU A 490 33.42 -0.70 35.56
N VAL A 491 32.14 -0.35 35.82
CA VAL A 491 31.79 0.51 36.96
C VAL A 491 32.20 -0.15 38.27
N LEU A 492 31.92 -1.47 38.46
CA LEU A 492 32.30 -2.21 39.68
C LEU A 492 33.81 -2.22 39.89
N ARG A 493 34.63 -2.36 38.86
CA ARG A 493 36.11 -2.29 38.94
C ARG A 493 36.58 -0.93 39.43
N LEU A 494 35.99 0.15 38.91
CA LEU A 494 36.33 1.52 39.37
C LEU A 494 35.78 1.81 40.79
N VAL A 495 34.65 1.22 41.16
CA VAL A 495 34.14 1.24 42.54
C VAL A 495 35.13 0.54 43.47
N ALA A 496 35.64 -0.61 43.04
CA ALA A 496 36.60 -1.40 43.86
C ALA A 496 37.97 -0.73 43.98
N SER A 497 38.40 0.05 42.99
CA SER A 497 39.60 0.89 43.07
C SER A 497 39.43 2.15 43.92
N GLY A 498 38.22 2.36 44.51
CA GLY A 498 37.95 3.47 45.43
C GLY A 498 37.55 4.78 44.77
N GLU A 499 37.26 4.78 43.46
CA GLU A 499 36.90 5.96 42.72
C GLU A 499 35.51 6.51 43.10
N THR A 500 35.34 7.84 43.11
CA THR A 500 34.06 8.47 43.37
C THR A 500 33.16 8.41 42.10
N ASN A 501 31.83 8.54 42.24
CA ASN A 501 30.93 8.55 41.10
C ASN A 501 31.27 9.64 40.09
N LYS A 502 31.78 10.78 40.54
CA LYS A 502 32.30 11.87 39.70
C LYS A 502 33.53 11.47 38.91
N ALA A 503 34.49 10.78 39.56
CA ALA A 503 35.69 10.28 38.91
C ALA A 503 35.38 9.16 37.90
N ILE A 504 34.44 8.23 38.26
CA ILE A 504 33.94 7.18 37.38
C ILE A 504 33.23 7.80 36.16
N ALA A 505 32.40 8.83 36.34
CA ALA A 505 31.75 9.54 35.27
C ALA A 505 32.75 10.17 34.30
N ALA A 506 33.79 10.79 34.81
CA ALA A 506 34.87 11.35 34.00
C ALA A 506 35.67 10.27 33.23
N ALA A 507 36.04 9.18 33.89
CA ALA A 507 36.79 8.08 33.29
C ALA A 507 36.02 7.35 32.18
N LEU A 508 34.70 7.20 32.35
CA LEU A 508 33.85 6.46 31.44
C LEU A 508 33.04 7.35 30.45
N VAL A 509 33.30 8.67 30.48
CA VAL A 509 32.60 9.68 29.65
C VAL A 509 31.06 9.60 29.81
N LEU A 510 30.60 9.51 31.08
CA LEU A 510 29.19 9.44 31.47
C LEU A 510 28.78 10.65 32.31
N SER A 511 27.49 10.84 32.55
CA SER A 511 26.98 11.72 33.61
C SER A 511 27.09 11.06 34.98
N GLU A 512 27.29 11.85 36.06
CA GLU A 512 27.29 11.33 37.42
C GLU A 512 25.95 10.57 37.74
N ARG A 513 24.83 11.07 37.24
CA ARG A 513 23.50 10.44 37.37
C ARG A 513 23.43 9.07 36.69
N THR A 514 24.14 8.89 35.57
CA THR A 514 24.24 7.60 34.89
C THR A 514 25.04 6.61 35.71
N VAL A 515 26.16 7.06 36.31
CA VAL A 515 26.96 6.24 37.20
C VAL A 515 26.19 5.85 38.47
N ASP A 516 25.44 6.78 39.08
CA ASP A 516 24.58 6.50 40.22
C ASP A 516 23.58 5.37 39.90
N ARG A 517 23.00 5.41 38.70
CA ARG A 517 22.07 4.36 38.22
C ARG A 517 22.78 3.02 38.05
N HIS A 518 23.97 2.99 37.47
CA HIS A 518 24.76 1.75 37.34
C HIS A 518 25.12 1.18 38.71
N VAL A 519 25.57 1.99 39.67
CA VAL A 519 25.89 1.56 41.03
C VAL A 519 24.65 0.99 41.72
N SER A 520 23.50 1.65 41.57
CA SER A 520 22.25 1.14 42.15
C SER A 520 21.83 -0.19 41.52
N ASN A 521 21.97 -0.36 40.21
CA ASN A 521 21.69 -1.60 39.52
C ASN A 521 22.65 -2.72 39.94
N ILE A 522 23.95 -2.43 40.09
CA ILE A 522 24.96 -3.38 40.60
C ILE A 522 24.54 -3.86 41.98
N PHE A 523 24.19 -2.94 42.90
CA PHE A 523 23.75 -3.32 44.23
C PHE A 523 22.52 -4.22 44.24
N ALA A 524 21.54 -3.89 43.41
CA ALA A 524 20.33 -4.70 43.25
C ALA A 524 20.63 -6.11 42.69
N LYS A 525 21.47 -6.19 41.66
CA LYS A 525 21.82 -7.46 41.00
C LYS A 525 22.69 -8.36 41.88
N LEU A 526 23.64 -7.80 42.58
CA LEU A 526 24.50 -8.54 43.53
C LEU A 526 23.84 -8.76 44.91
N ARG A 527 22.66 -8.18 45.14
CA ARG A 527 21.92 -8.21 46.43
C ARG A 527 22.77 -7.68 47.60
N VAL A 528 23.51 -6.62 47.38
CA VAL A 528 24.35 -5.95 48.36
C VAL A 528 23.84 -4.54 48.65
N SER A 529 24.17 -3.97 49.80
CA SER A 529 23.65 -2.67 50.22
C SER A 529 24.71 -1.56 50.32
N SER A 530 25.96 -1.86 49.98
CA SER A 530 27.06 -0.87 50.08
C SER A 530 28.17 -1.10 49.07
N ARG A 531 28.96 -0.02 48.80
CA ARG A 531 30.13 -0.10 47.92
C ARG A 531 31.14 -1.11 48.40
N ALA A 532 31.40 -1.15 49.72
CA ALA A 532 32.33 -2.09 50.34
C ALA A 532 31.85 -3.55 50.16
N ALA A 533 30.56 -3.80 50.31
CA ALA A 533 29.98 -5.12 50.09
C ALA A 533 30.02 -5.53 48.59
N ALA A 534 29.82 -4.60 47.68
CA ALA A 534 29.94 -4.87 46.23
C ALA A 534 31.41 -5.16 45.84
N THR A 535 32.35 -4.46 46.45
CA THR A 535 33.78 -4.69 46.23
C THR A 535 34.19 -6.07 46.77
N ALA A 536 33.80 -6.42 48.03
CA ALA A 536 34.06 -7.73 48.60
C ALA A 536 33.51 -8.86 47.73
N TYR A 537 32.25 -8.73 47.32
CA TYR A 537 31.58 -9.69 46.42
C TYR A 537 32.36 -9.87 45.08
N GLY A 538 32.84 -8.74 44.50
CA GLY A 538 33.63 -8.77 43.29
C GLY A 538 34.94 -9.55 43.42
N TYR A 539 35.67 -9.41 44.53
CA TYR A 539 36.87 -10.20 44.81
C TYR A 539 36.58 -11.66 45.13
N GLU A 540 35.55 -11.95 45.93
CA GLU A 540 35.17 -13.34 46.29
C GLU A 540 34.77 -14.18 45.08
N HIS A 541 34.17 -13.54 44.06
CA HIS A 541 33.67 -14.23 42.87
C HIS A 541 34.52 -14.03 41.62
N GLY A 542 35.71 -13.43 41.74
CA GLY A 542 36.66 -13.28 40.65
C GLY A 542 36.22 -12.34 39.52
N LEU A 543 35.43 -11.31 39.87
CA LEU A 543 34.92 -10.31 38.90
C LEU A 543 35.85 -9.13 38.72
N LEU A 544 36.81 -8.98 39.59
CA LEU A 544 37.76 -7.85 39.68
C LEU A 544 39.16 -8.24 39.27
#